data_53c5fe0722e0f70f3ce230930089cb3a
#
_entry.id   53c5fe0722e0f70f3ce230930089cb3a
#
_cell.length_a   1.000
_cell.length_b   1.000
_cell.length_c   1.000
_cell.angle_alpha   90.00
_cell.angle_beta   90.00
_cell.angle_gamma   90.00
#
_symmetry.space_group_name_H-M   'P 1'
#
loop_
_entity.id
_entity.type
_entity.pdbx_description
1 polymer ?
#
loop_
_entity_poly.entity_id
_entity_poly.type
_entity_poly.pdbx_seq_one_letter_code
_entity_poly.pdbx_strand_id
1 'polypeptide(L)'
;FGLLPALRLARFGEAVSMARRAKATMAGRALATTQLALATMLLIGAGLLLNSFVKLVAVDLGFDARNVLSFELVVPGDYSPDRKLETAEAFVAKLRSLPQVTRVGFTDIAPLTPGIMLGGGLLPVGSSAEAVREEASLPVGERTQQRYDGAEYLRALGARLTSGRWLDAADGARPRMAALVTRPYAERYFPGGNALGAGIQSSLGELTIVGVLDDLHLRGVDSEPEPVVFVDPRESRSAMRTSPYWQSADADRFFLTLGTGSVAFAVRTAGDPLAIAADLRSIARQIDPQLAIDQVLPMEDVVATATMRPRFFAALLGVFGAVAASIAVVGIYGVLAYVVARRTKEIGVRMALGAQRRNVLKLVLRQGATMTAIGFGAGLLGAVALTRYLESLLFGLAPLDVPTYAAVAAGFAAVALLASYLPARRATLIDPLSALRHE
;
A
#
# COMPACT_ATOMS: atom_id res chain seq x y z
N PHE A 1 -29.37 -17.33 -2.97
CA PHE A 1 -30.32 -16.20 -3.08
C PHE A 1 -31.31 -16.37 -4.21
N GLY A 2 -31.01 -17.08 -5.33
CA GLY A 2 -31.95 -17.39 -6.42
C GLY A 2 -32.95 -18.53 -6.13
N LEU A 3 -32.64 -19.40 -5.17
CA LEU A 3 -33.48 -20.57 -4.83
C LEU A 3 -34.75 -20.22 -4.06
N LEU A 4 -34.74 -19.19 -3.21
CA LEU A 4 -35.91 -18.78 -2.43
C LEU A 4 -37.08 -18.21 -3.26
N PRO A 5 -36.83 -17.35 -4.26
CA PRO A 5 -37.89 -16.93 -5.18
C PRO A 5 -38.44 -18.09 -6.06
N ALA A 6 -37.56 -18.99 -6.51
CA ALA A 6 -37.94 -20.14 -7.32
C ALA A 6 -38.82 -21.16 -6.55
N LEU A 7 -38.50 -21.47 -5.32
CA LEU A 7 -39.28 -22.35 -4.43
C LEU A 7 -40.64 -21.75 -4.03
N ARG A 8 -40.74 -20.43 -3.89
CA ARG A 8 -42.04 -19.76 -3.65
C ARG A 8 -42.95 -19.72 -4.86
N LEU A 9 -42.40 -19.64 -6.06
CA LEU A 9 -43.20 -19.70 -7.32
C LEU A 9 -43.73 -21.09 -7.59
N ALA A 10 -43.04 -22.16 -7.21
CA ALA A 10 -43.45 -23.55 -7.44
C ALA A 10 -44.55 -24.05 -6.46
N ARG A 11 -44.83 -23.34 -5.35
CA ARG A 11 -45.75 -23.82 -4.29
C ARG A 11 -47.15 -23.18 -4.31
N PHE A 12 -47.47 -22.23 -5.21
CA PHE A 12 -48.75 -21.52 -5.15
C PHE A 12 -49.51 -21.64 -6.48
N GLY A 13 -50.46 -22.55 -6.50
CA GLY A 13 -51.54 -22.62 -7.51
C GLY A 13 -52.44 -21.38 -7.50
N GLU A 14 -53.07 -21.17 -8.59
CA GLU A 14 -53.98 -20.22 -9.24
C GLU A 14 -54.82 -19.18 -8.45
N ALA A 15 -54.76 -19.04 -7.17
CA ALA A 15 -55.59 -18.07 -6.42
C ALA A 15 -54.78 -17.03 -5.66
N VAL A 16 -53.93 -16.23 -6.36
CA VAL A 16 -53.22 -15.12 -5.72
C VAL A 16 -53.85 -13.79 -6.12
N SER A 17 -54.46 -13.13 -5.12
CA SER A 17 -55.05 -11.78 -5.27
C SER A 17 -54.07 -10.77 -5.92
N MET A 18 -54.59 -9.79 -6.68
CA MET A 18 -53.76 -8.72 -7.31
C MET A 18 -52.78 -8.05 -6.36
N ALA A 19 -53.12 -7.89 -5.06
CA ALA A 19 -52.27 -7.33 -4.03
C ALA A 19 -51.02 -8.19 -3.70
N ARG A 20 -51.11 -9.53 -3.71
CA ARG A 20 -49.95 -10.43 -3.53
C ARG A 20 -49.04 -10.40 -4.78
N ARG A 21 -49.61 -10.20 -5.96
CA ARG A 21 -48.85 -10.09 -7.22
C ARG A 21 -48.07 -8.76 -7.31
N ALA A 22 -48.64 -7.67 -6.80
CA ALA A 22 -47.96 -6.38 -6.68
C ALA A 22 -46.82 -6.43 -5.66
N LYS A 23 -47.01 -7.09 -4.50
CA LYS A 23 -45.95 -7.31 -3.48
C LYS A 23 -44.79 -8.15 -4.04
N ALA A 24 -45.03 -9.20 -4.81
CA ALA A 24 -43.95 -10.00 -5.39
C ALA A 24 -43.10 -9.23 -6.41
N THR A 25 -43.70 -8.35 -7.20
CA THR A 25 -42.95 -7.48 -8.14
C THR A 25 -42.17 -6.39 -7.40
N MET A 26 -42.72 -5.85 -6.32
CA MET A 26 -42.02 -4.91 -5.48
C MET A 26 -40.82 -5.55 -4.75
N ALA A 27 -41.00 -6.76 -4.22
CA ALA A 27 -39.91 -7.49 -3.58
C ALA A 27 -38.78 -7.82 -4.54
N GLY A 28 -39.10 -8.24 -5.78
CA GLY A 28 -38.07 -8.51 -6.81
C GLY A 28 -37.30 -7.25 -7.21
N ARG A 29 -38.00 -6.11 -7.35
CA ARG A 29 -37.34 -4.82 -7.63
C ARG A 29 -36.45 -4.36 -6.46
N ALA A 30 -36.95 -4.45 -5.24
CA ALA A 30 -36.18 -4.10 -4.04
C ALA A 30 -34.90 -4.95 -3.94
N LEU A 31 -35.02 -6.27 -4.15
CA LEU A 31 -33.87 -7.18 -4.15
C LEU A 31 -32.83 -6.79 -5.21
N ALA A 32 -33.26 -6.56 -6.46
CA ALA A 32 -32.36 -6.16 -7.53
C ALA A 32 -31.71 -4.80 -7.24
N THR A 33 -32.47 -3.83 -6.72
CA THR A 33 -31.93 -2.50 -6.34
C THR A 33 -30.89 -2.62 -5.22
N THR A 34 -31.12 -3.47 -4.22
CA THR A 34 -30.16 -3.74 -3.15
C THR A 34 -28.90 -4.44 -3.68
N GLN A 35 -29.06 -5.41 -4.58
CA GLN A 35 -27.92 -6.07 -5.24
C GLN A 35 -27.08 -5.06 -6.04
N LEU A 36 -27.73 -4.16 -6.77
CA LEU A 36 -27.05 -3.07 -7.48
C LEU A 36 -26.30 -2.12 -6.53
N ALA A 37 -26.91 -1.76 -5.42
CA ALA A 37 -26.27 -0.90 -4.42
C ALA A 37 -25.02 -1.56 -3.83
N LEU A 38 -25.12 -2.82 -3.41
CA LEU A 38 -23.99 -3.58 -2.89
C LEU A 38 -22.88 -3.78 -3.93
N ALA A 39 -23.26 -4.10 -5.17
CA ALA A 39 -22.30 -4.23 -6.27
C ALA A 39 -21.56 -2.92 -6.53
N THR A 40 -22.26 -1.78 -6.51
CA THR A 40 -21.66 -0.45 -6.67
C THR A 40 -20.68 -0.16 -5.53
N MET A 41 -21.05 -0.43 -4.28
CA MET A 41 -20.16 -0.24 -3.13
C MET A 41 -18.87 -1.07 -3.25
N LEU A 42 -19.01 -2.35 -3.60
CA LEU A 42 -17.87 -3.25 -3.75
C LEU A 42 -16.98 -2.86 -4.93
N LEU A 43 -17.56 -2.45 -6.06
CA LEU A 43 -16.79 -2.01 -7.22
C LEU A 43 -16.04 -0.70 -6.96
N ILE A 44 -16.65 0.25 -6.26
CA ILE A 44 -15.97 1.50 -5.86
C ILE A 44 -14.82 1.17 -4.89
N GLY A 45 -15.07 0.35 -3.86
CA GLY A 45 -14.05 -0.07 -2.93
C GLY A 45 -12.88 -0.80 -3.62
N ALA A 46 -13.20 -1.73 -4.51
CA ALA A 46 -12.20 -2.44 -5.33
C ALA A 46 -11.42 -1.49 -6.25
N GLY A 47 -12.11 -0.54 -6.89
CA GLY A 47 -11.48 0.47 -7.75
C GLY A 47 -10.53 1.39 -7.01
N LEU A 48 -10.92 1.86 -5.82
CA LEU A 48 -10.07 2.69 -4.95
C LEU A 48 -8.84 1.93 -4.49
N LEU A 49 -8.99 0.68 -4.02
CA LEU A 49 -7.85 -0.11 -3.58
C LEU A 49 -6.93 -0.51 -4.73
N LEU A 50 -7.48 -0.79 -5.91
CA LEU A 50 -6.67 -1.06 -7.09
C LEU A 50 -5.87 0.18 -7.52
N ASN A 51 -6.50 1.36 -7.54
CA ASN A 51 -5.82 2.62 -7.86
C ASN A 51 -4.78 2.99 -6.80
N SER A 52 -5.10 2.78 -5.51
CA SER A 52 -4.15 2.92 -4.39
C SER A 52 -2.95 1.99 -4.57
N PHE A 53 -3.18 0.73 -4.91
CA PHE A 53 -2.12 -0.24 -5.17
C PHE A 53 -1.24 0.16 -6.36
N VAL A 54 -1.82 0.65 -7.47
CA VAL A 54 -1.05 1.13 -8.63
C VAL A 54 -0.17 2.30 -8.25
N LYS A 55 -0.67 3.25 -7.47
CA LYS A 55 0.12 4.37 -6.95
C LYS A 55 1.23 3.89 -6.02
N LEU A 56 0.94 2.95 -5.13
CA LEU A 56 1.90 2.39 -4.19
C LEU A 56 3.09 1.71 -4.89
N VAL A 57 2.82 0.94 -5.94
CA VAL A 57 3.89 0.27 -6.72
C VAL A 57 4.71 1.27 -7.55
N ALA A 58 4.13 2.42 -7.88
CA ALA A 58 4.80 3.48 -8.62
C ALA A 58 5.56 4.48 -7.72
N VAL A 59 5.53 4.30 -6.39
CA VAL A 59 6.28 5.15 -5.45
C VAL A 59 7.77 5.04 -5.69
N ASP A 60 8.44 6.18 -5.81
CA ASP A 60 9.90 6.24 -5.78
C ASP A 60 10.37 6.06 -4.33
N LEU A 61 10.98 4.94 -4.04
CA LEU A 61 11.47 4.64 -2.69
C LEU A 61 12.66 5.51 -2.25
N GLY A 62 13.21 6.32 -3.18
CA GLY A 62 14.41 7.11 -2.94
C GLY A 62 15.70 6.32 -3.03
N PHE A 63 15.61 5.01 -3.29
CA PHE A 63 16.74 4.13 -3.53
C PHE A 63 16.48 3.17 -4.70
N ASP A 64 17.56 2.58 -5.26
CA ASP A 64 17.50 1.65 -6.38
C ASP A 64 17.71 0.21 -5.89
N ALA A 65 16.64 -0.56 -5.85
CA ALA A 65 16.66 -1.96 -5.40
C ALA A 65 17.33 -2.94 -6.40
N ARG A 66 17.56 -2.53 -7.64
CA ARG A 66 18.09 -3.40 -8.69
C ARG A 66 19.53 -3.80 -8.41
N ASN A 67 19.84 -5.08 -8.64
CA ASN A 67 21.17 -5.66 -8.44
C ASN A 67 21.73 -5.46 -7.02
N VAL A 68 20.87 -5.40 -6.01
CA VAL A 68 21.25 -5.31 -4.60
C VAL A 68 20.82 -6.58 -3.89
N LEU A 69 21.77 -7.26 -3.23
CA LEU A 69 21.49 -8.33 -2.29
C LEU A 69 21.37 -7.77 -0.88
N SER A 70 20.29 -8.08 -0.21
CA SER A 70 20.09 -7.85 1.21
C SER A 70 20.23 -9.15 1.97
N PHE A 71 20.93 -9.13 3.11
CA PHE A 71 20.98 -10.25 4.04
C PHE A 71 21.29 -9.76 5.44
N GLU A 72 21.04 -10.61 6.43
CA GLU A 72 21.37 -10.37 7.81
C GLU A 72 22.53 -11.29 8.27
N LEU A 73 23.53 -10.69 8.87
CA LEU A 73 24.60 -11.40 9.57
C LEU A 73 24.19 -11.55 11.03
N VAL A 74 23.77 -12.73 11.42
CA VAL A 74 23.41 -13.05 12.81
C VAL A 74 24.68 -13.30 13.58
N VAL A 75 24.89 -12.54 14.65
CA VAL A 75 26.07 -12.63 15.50
C VAL A 75 25.72 -13.22 16.87
N PRO A 76 26.64 -13.95 17.53
CA PRO A 76 26.41 -14.46 18.87
C PRO A 76 26.00 -13.38 19.86
N GLY A 77 25.07 -13.72 20.78
CA GLY A 77 24.50 -12.76 21.73
C GLY A 77 25.50 -12.23 22.79
N ASP A 78 26.65 -12.90 22.94
CA ASP A 78 27.75 -12.51 23.84
C ASP A 78 28.77 -11.57 23.18
N TYR A 79 28.60 -11.23 21.89
CA TYR A 79 29.45 -10.25 21.24
C TYR A 79 29.24 -8.86 21.85
N SER A 80 30.34 -8.21 22.25
CA SER A 80 30.29 -6.80 22.59
C SER A 80 29.96 -5.95 21.36
N PRO A 81 29.42 -4.76 21.52
CA PRO A 81 29.15 -3.86 20.40
C PRO A 81 30.35 -3.59 19.50
N ASP A 82 31.55 -3.52 20.09
CA ASP A 82 32.79 -3.35 19.35
C ASP A 82 33.13 -4.56 18.48
N ARG A 83 33.00 -5.76 19.05
CA ARG A 83 33.22 -7.00 18.29
C ARG A 83 32.22 -7.16 17.17
N LYS A 84 30.95 -6.72 17.36
CA LYS A 84 29.95 -6.70 16.28
C LYS A 84 30.39 -5.78 15.14
N LEU A 85 30.85 -4.57 15.46
CA LEU A 85 31.32 -3.61 14.46
C LEU A 85 32.55 -4.13 13.72
N GLU A 86 33.55 -4.62 14.43
CA GLU A 86 34.76 -5.23 13.85
C GLU A 86 34.41 -6.41 12.93
N THR A 87 33.48 -7.25 13.35
CA THR A 87 33.00 -8.40 12.55
C THR A 87 32.32 -7.93 11.27
N ALA A 88 31.42 -6.91 11.35
CA ALA A 88 30.77 -6.34 10.18
C ALA A 88 31.79 -5.72 9.21
N GLU A 89 32.80 -5.02 9.71
CA GLU A 89 33.88 -4.45 8.89
C GLU A 89 34.75 -5.53 8.21
N ALA A 90 35.11 -6.57 8.95
CA ALA A 90 35.83 -7.70 8.38
C ALA A 90 35.02 -8.38 7.25
N PHE A 91 33.70 -8.48 7.44
CA PHE A 91 32.78 -8.99 6.43
C PHE A 91 32.74 -8.09 5.20
N VAL A 92 32.61 -6.77 5.38
CA VAL A 92 32.69 -5.78 4.29
C VAL A 92 34.00 -5.90 3.52
N ALA A 93 35.14 -6.02 4.21
CA ALA A 93 36.45 -6.13 3.56
C ALA A 93 36.55 -7.39 2.66
N LYS A 94 36.02 -8.53 3.13
CA LYS A 94 35.95 -9.76 2.36
C LYS A 94 35.02 -9.66 1.17
N LEU A 95 33.83 -9.07 1.33
CA LEU A 95 32.88 -8.87 0.24
C LEU A 95 33.44 -7.96 -0.85
N ARG A 96 34.16 -6.90 -0.48
CA ARG A 96 34.80 -5.99 -1.45
C ARG A 96 35.86 -6.67 -2.30
N SER A 97 36.42 -7.79 -1.85
CA SER A 97 37.40 -8.56 -2.66
C SER A 97 36.76 -9.43 -3.74
N LEU A 98 35.42 -9.60 -3.72
CA LEU A 98 34.70 -10.32 -4.75
C LEU A 98 34.55 -9.47 -6.02
N PRO A 99 34.90 -9.99 -7.21
CA PRO A 99 34.90 -9.20 -8.45
C PRO A 99 33.50 -8.73 -8.87
N GLN A 100 32.45 -9.41 -8.43
CA GLN A 100 31.07 -9.05 -8.74
C GLN A 100 30.53 -7.92 -7.88
N VAL A 101 31.19 -7.62 -6.74
CA VAL A 101 30.73 -6.62 -5.78
C VAL A 101 31.20 -5.23 -6.19
N THR A 102 30.28 -4.34 -6.43
CA THR A 102 30.57 -2.95 -6.78
C THR A 102 30.53 -2.01 -5.57
N ARG A 103 29.61 -2.26 -4.64
CA ARG A 103 29.47 -1.54 -3.36
C ARG A 103 28.95 -2.49 -2.29
N VAL A 104 29.36 -2.25 -1.06
CA VAL A 104 28.86 -2.96 0.11
C VAL A 104 28.91 -2.07 1.35
N GLY A 105 27.86 -2.14 2.13
CA GLY A 105 27.76 -1.49 3.43
C GLY A 105 26.82 -2.25 4.34
N PHE A 106 26.77 -1.82 5.59
CA PHE A 106 25.91 -2.42 6.60
C PHE A 106 25.18 -1.35 7.43
N THR A 107 24.12 -1.76 8.07
CA THR A 107 23.24 -0.98 8.95
C THR A 107 22.78 -1.85 10.12
N ASP A 108 22.22 -1.24 11.12
CA ASP A 108 21.52 -1.90 12.22
C ASP A 108 20.18 -2.48 11.82
N ILE A 109 19.43 -1.81 10.93
CA ILE A 109 18.08 -2.20 10.51
C ILE A 109 17.96 -2.06 8.98
N ALA A 110 17.61 -3.15 8.29
CA ALA A 110 17.32 -3.11 6.86
C ALA A 110 16.10 -2.22 6.55
N PRO A 111 16.03 -1.58 5.38
CA PRO A 111 14.85 -0.84 4.97
C PRO A 111 13.67 -1.78 4.76
N LEU A 112 12.45 -1.26 4.90
CA LEU A 112 11.19 -1.98 4.76
C LEU A 112 11.02 -3.15 5.74
N THR A 113 11.86 -3.24 6.77
CA THR A 113 11.73 -4.24 7.84
C THR A 113 11.01 -3.62 9.03
N PRO A 114 10.00 -4.29 9.58
CA PRO A 114 9.36 -3.85 10.82
C PRO A 114 10.38 -3.89 11.95
N GLY A 115 10.78 -2.75 12.46
CA GLY A 115 11.75 -2.63 13.54
C GLY A 115 11.40 -1.48 14.47
N ILE A 116 11.95 -1.52 15.70
CA ILE A 116 11.89 -0.39 16.62
C ILE A 116 12.95 0.60 16.15
N MET A 117 12.49 1.72 15.61
CA MET A 117 13.37 2.82 15.30
C MET A 117 13.49 3.74 16.51
N LEU A 118 14.71 4.10 16.84
CA LEU A 118 14.97 5.06 17.89
C LEU A 118 14.64 6.45 17.38
N GLY A 119 13.69 7.08 18.00
CA GLY A 119 13.31 8.46 17.68
C GLY A 119 13.25 9.32 18.92
N GLY A 120 13.60 10.58 18.74
CA GLY A 120 13.42 11.64 19.71
C GLY A 120 14.69 12.43 20.03
N GLY A 121 14.51 13.72 20.27
CA GLY A 121 15.59 14.61 20.70
C GLY A 121 16.58 15.04 19.62
N LEU A 122 16.31 14.78 18.35
CA LEU A 122 17.15 15.15 17.22
C LEU A 122 16.67 16.48 16.62
N LEU A 123 16.88 17.55 17.37
CA LEU A 123 16.42 18.88 17.02
C LEU A 123 17.61 19.81 16.69
N PRO A 124 17.39 20.88 15.94
CA PRO A 124 18.41 21.90 15.73
C PRO A 124 18.99 22.41 17.06
N VAL A 125 20.28 22.69 17.07
CA VAL A 125 20.94 23.29 18.24
C VAL A 125 20.26 24.61 18.59
N GLY A 126 19.95 24.79 19.89
CA GLY A 126 19.22 25.95 20.38
C GLY A 126 17.71 25.85 20.35
N SER A 127 17.15 24.68 20.00
CA SER A 127 15.72 24.43 20.13
C SER A 127 15.24 24.58 21.58
N SER A 128 14.00 25.09 21.72
CA SER A 128 13.40 25.31 23.04
C SER A 128 13.05 23.99 23.74
N ALA A 129 12.96 24.02 25.08
CA ALA A 129 12.49 22.87 25.86
C ALA A 129 11.03 22.47 25.48
N GLU A 130 10.26 23.40 24.93
CA GLU A 130 8.92 23.16 24.45
C GLU A 130 8.96 22.35 23.16
N ALA A 131 9.81 22.71 22.18
CA ALA A 131 10.01 21.95 20.95
C ALA A 131 10.49 20.50 21.23
N VAL A 132 11.35 20.32 22.24
CA VAL A 132 11.78 18.95 22.65
C VAL A 132 10.62 18.14 23.20
N ARG A 133 9.73 18.75 23.99
CA ARG A 133 8.53 18.06 24.51
C ARG A 133 7.52 17.77 23.41
N GLU A 134 7.33 18.69 22.49
CA GLU A 134 6.44 18.52 21.33
C GLU A 134 6.91 17.34 20.48
N GLU A 135 8.18 17.30 20.08
CA GLU A 135 8.76 16.18 19.33
C GLU A 135 8.62 14.85 20.09
N ALA A 136 8.85 14.84 21.40
CA ALA A 136 8.71 13.66 22.25
C ALA A 136 7.25 13.19 22.40
N SER A 137 6.27 14.07 22.19
CA SER A 137 4.84 13.77 22.26
C SER A 137 4.28 13.17 20.96
N LEU A 138 5.01 13.31 19.86
CA LEU A 138 4.56 12.75 18.56
C LEU A 138 4.46 11.21 18.61
N PRO A 139 3.59 10.60 17.82
CA PRO A 139 3.59 9.16 17.60
C PRO A 139 5.00 8.70 17.16
N VAL A 140 5.38 7.47 17.52
CA VAL A 140 6.71 6.92 17.21
C VAL A 140 7.04 7.01 15.71
N GLY A 141 6.02 6.95 14.85
CA GLY A 141 6.17 7.05 13.41
C GLY A 141 6.36 8.45 12.85
N GLU A 142 6.10 9.47 13.64
CA GLU A 142 6.20 10.87 13.22
C GLU A 142 7.43 11.58 13.84
N ARG A 143 8.09 10.90 14.79
CA ARG A 143 9.31 11.42 15.42
C ARG A 143 10.48 11.35 14.47
N THR A 144 11.39 12.30 14.60
CA THR A 144 12.70 12.23 13.94
C THR A 144 13.45 10.98 14.40
N GLN A 145 13.94 10.22 13.46
CA GLN A 145 14.62 8.96 13.70
C GLN A 145 16.12 9.12 13.54
N GLN A 146 16.89 8.43 14.39
CA GLN A 146 18.33 8.27 14.23
C GLN A 146 18.64 6.87 13.72
N ARG A 147 19.49 6.80 12.70
CA ARG A 147 19.97 5.55 12.12
C ARG A 147 21.49 5.51 12.08
N TYR A 148 22.01 4.34 12.30
CA TYR A 148 23.45 4.08 12.28
C TYR A 148 23.84 3.43 10.95
N ASP A 149 23.60 4.15 9.86
CA ASP A 149 23.86 3.69 8.49
C ASP A 149 25.16 4.32 8.00
N GLY A 150 26.14 3.51 7.69
CA GLY A 150 27.34 4.00 7.03
C GLY A 150 27.03 4.57 5.64
N ALA A 151 27.76 5.59 5.21
CA ALA A 151 27.57 6.17 3.87
C ALA A 151 27.65 5.12 2.75
N GLU A 152 28.47 4.09 2.91
CA GLU A 152 28.59 3.00 1.94
C GLU A 152 27.33 2.12 1.86
N TYR A 153 26.58 1.98 2.97
CA TYR A 153 25.29 1.28 2.94
C TYR A 153 24.27 2.04 2.10
N LEU A 154 24.10 3.34 2.34
CA LEU A 154 23.19 4.20 1.59
C LEU A 154 23.59 4.26 0.11
N ARG A 155 24.90 4.30 -0.19
CA ARG A 155 25.42 4.24 -1.56
C ARG A 155 25.18 2.87 -2.21
N ALA A 156 25.29 1.79 -1.46
CA ALA A 156 24.98 0.45 -1.97
C ALA A 156 23.50 0.30 -2.31
N LEU A 157 22.61 0.91 -1.52
CA LEU A 157 21.19 1.02 -1.85
C LEU A 157 20.93 1.95 -3.04
N GLY A 158 21.86 2.82 -3.43
CA GLY A 158 21.63 3.80 -4.49
C GLY A 158 20.81 5.01 -4.03
N ALA A 159 20.84 5.33 -2.73
CA ALA A 159 20.23 6.55 -2.20
C ALA A 159 20.81 7.79 -2.88
N ARG A 160 19.97 8.80 -3.11
CA ARG A 160 20.35 10.01 -3.82
C ARG A 160 20.68 11.14 -2.87
N LEU A 161 21.85 11.75 -3.06
CA LEU A 161 22.25 12.97 -2.37
C LEU A 161 21.70 14.19 -3.12
N THR A 162 20.89 15.01 -2.46
CA THR A 162 20.28 16.19 -3.05
C THR A 162 21.19 17.40 -2.93
N SER A 163 21.91 17.53 -1.79
CA SER A 163 22.86 18.62 -1.58
C SER A 163 23.94 18.24 -0.57
N GLY A 164 25.05 18.95 -0.59
CA GLY A 164 26.17 18.69 0.30
C GLY A 164 27.06 17.54 -0.16
N ARG A 165 27.59 16.75 0.77
CA ARG A 165 28.48 15.63 0.54
C ARG A 165 28.12 14.41 1.37
N TRP A 166 28.61 13.28 0.97
CA TRP A 166 28.52 12.04 1.77
C TRP A 166 29.42 12.11 3.01
N LEU A 167 29.10 11.27 4.01
CA LEU A 167 30.02 10.99 5.12
C LEU A 167 31.30 10.36 4.55
N ASP A 168 32.43 10.71 5.12
CA ASP A 168 33.74 10.15 4.79
C ASP A 168 34.55 9.83 6.03
N ALA A 169 35.64 9.07 5.87
CA ALA A 169 36.50 8.65 6.98
C ALA A 169 37.20 9.84 7.71
N ALA A 170 37.30 11.01 7.08
CA ALA A 170 37.90 12.18 7.67
C ALA A 170 36.95 12.90 8.65
N ASP A 171 35.66 12.56 8.61
CA ASP A 171 34.68 13.15 9.52
C ASP A 171 34.94 12.75 10.98
N GLY A 172 35.44 11.53 11.24
CA GLY A 172 35.79 11.05 12.57
C GLY A 172 36.92 11.80 13.25
N ALA A 173 37.71 12.59 12.51
CA ALA A 173 38.74 13.46 13.05
C ALA A 173 38.25 14.86 13.45
N ARG A 174 36.96 15.18 13.20
CA ARG A 174 36.37 16.49 13.47
C ARG A 174 35.84 16.59 14.90
N PRO A 175 35.79 17.81 15.49
CA PRO A 175 35.28 18.02 16.84
C PRO A 175 33.78 17.67 17.01
N ARG A 176 33.01 17.72 15.92
CA ARG A 176 31.59 17.38 15.88
C ARG A 176 31.37 16.28 14.86
N MET A 177 30.56 15.31 15.21
CA MET A 177 30.18 14.24 14.30
C MET A 177 29.44 14.78 13.09
N ALA A 178 29.71 14.20 11.95
CA ALA A 178 28.98 14.53 10.72
C ALA A 178 27.67 13.70 10.64
N ALA A 179 26.63 14.31 10.07
CA ALA A 179 25.35 13.67 9.84
C ALA A 179 24.84 13.92 8.43
N LEU A 180 24.15 12.92 7.86
CA LEU A 180 23.28 13.11 6.72
C LEU A 180 21.84 13.18 7.21
N VAL A 181 21.01 13.98 6.54
CA VAL A 181 19.60 14.08 6.86
C VAL A 181 18.76 13.84 5.63
N THR A 182 17.52 13.34 5.79
CA THR A 182 16.55 13.26 4.70
C THR A 182 15.98 14.64 4.38
N ARG A 183 15.44 14.80 3.16
CA ARG A 183 14.72 16.02 2.77
C ARG A 183 13.58 16.37 3.73
N PRO A 184 12.73 15.44 4.19
CA PRO A 184 11.70 15.74 5.20
C PRO A 184 12.25 16.35 6.50
N TYR A 185 13.43 15.92 6.94
CA TYR A 185 14.10 16.54 8.10
C TYR A 185 14.50 17.98 7.79
N ALA A 186 15.16 18.19 6.64
CA ALA A 186 15.61 19.52 6.23
C ALA A 186 14.44 20.50 6.05
N GLU A 187 13.35 20.07 5.44
CA GLU A 187 12.14 20.89 5.22
C GLU A 187 11.42 21.21 6.55
N ARG A 188 11.35 20.24 7.46
CA ARG A 188 10.66 20.39 8.75
C ARG A 188 11.37 21.38 9.66
N TYR A 189 12.70 21.29 9.75
CA TYR A 189 13.48 22.08 10.74
C TYR A 189 14.24 23.26 10.13
N PHE A 190 14.43 23.29 8.82
CA PHE A 190 15.17 24.33 8.09
C PHE A 190 14.40 24.78 6.83
N PRO A 191 13.18 25.30 6.98
CA PRO A 191 12.32 25.65 5.82
C PRO A 191 12.95 26.76 4.94
N GLY A 192 13.98 27.45 5.43
CA GLY A 192 14.74 28.44 4.64
C GLY A 192 15.84 27.86 3.75
N GLY A 193 16.00 26.52 3.67
CA GLY A 193 16.99 25.87 2.80
C GLY A 193 18.44 25.91 3.30
N ASN A 194 18.68 26.26 4.57
CA ASN A 194 20.00 26.43 5.19
C ASN A 194 20.38 25.26 6.12
N ALA A 195 19.95 24.05 5.79
CA ALA A 195 20.24 22.87 6.60
C ALA A 195 21.73 22.50 6.61
N LEU A 196 22.46 22.70 5.51
CA LEU A 196 23.88 22.36 5.44
C LEU A 196 24.73 23.22 6.38
N GLY A 197 25.58 22.55 7.15
CA GLY A 197 26.42 23.16 8.18
C GLY A 197 25.70 23.47 9.51
N ALA A 198 24.38 23.29 9.56
CA ALA A 198 23.62 23.47 10.80
C ALA A 198 23.91 22.35 11.81
N GLY A 199 23.78 22.69 13.11
CA GLY A 199 23.96 21.76 14.20
C GLY A 199 22.66 21.05 14.60
N ILE A 200 22.77 19.77 14.95
CA ILE A 200 21.70 18.95 15.54
C ILE A 200 22.13 18.55 16.94
N GLN A 201 21.23 18.73 17.90
CA GLN A 201 21.42 18.20 19.27
C GLN A 201 21.00 16.72 19.26
N SER A 202 21.85 15.82 19.75
CA SER A 202 21.53 14.40 19.89
C SER A 202 22.04 13.85 21.22
N SER A 203 21.67 12.62 21.57
CA SER A 203 22.21 11.90 22.73
C SER A 203 23.72 11.56 22.60
N LEU A 204 24.25 11.61 21.38
CA LEU A 204 25.66 11.41 21.08
C LEU A 204 26.49 12.71 21.16
N GLY A 205 25.84 13.84 21.42
CA GLY A 205 26.42 15.17 21.36
C GLY A 205 25.91 15.97 20.16
N GLU A 206 26.64 17.01 19.82
CA GLU A 206 26.27 17.89 18.70
C GLU A 206 26.78 17.33 17.38
N LEU A 207 25.83 17.18 16.42
CA LEU A 207 26.10 16.72 15.07
C LEU A 207 26.07 17.89 14.09
N THR A 208 26.83 17.81 12.99
CA THR A 208 26.81 18.81 11.92
C THR A 208 26.24 18.19 10.64
N ILE A 209 25.23 18.82 10.05
CA ILE A 209 24.65 18.38 8.78
C ILE A 209 25.64 18.63 7.64
N VAL A 210 26.11 17.57 7.00
CA VAL A 210 27.06 17.65 5.86
C VAL A 210 26.42 17.34 4.51
N GLY A 211 25.25 16.72 4.52
CA GLY A 211 24.50 16.42 3.30
C GLY A 211 23.04 16.16 3.56
N VAL A 212 22.25 16.38 2.51
CA VAL A 212 20.80 16.15 2.49
C VAL A 212 20.52 15.09 1.43
N LEU A 213 19.86 14.02 1.83
CA LEU A 213 19.38 12.94 0.98
C LEU A 213 17.98 13.26 0.46
N ASP A 214 17.61 12.63 -0.64
CA ASP A 214 16.23 12.63 -1.14
C ASP A 214 15.28 11.93 -0.17
N ASP A 215 13.98 11.89 -0.50
CA ASP A 215 13.00 11.14 0.26
C ASP A 215 13.39 9.66 0.29
N LEU A 216 13.35 9.06 1.46
CA LEU A 216 13.63 7.64 1.64
C LEU A 216 12.45 6.97 2.36
N HIS A 217 11.88 5.94 1.74
CA HIS A 217 10.86 5.09 2.34
C HIS A 217 11.53 3.92 3.07
N LEU A 218 11.84 4.11 4.35
CA LEU A 218 12.62 3.13 5.12
C LEU A 218 11.75 2.17 5.94
N ARG A 219 10.54 2.59 6.34
CA ARG A 219 9.64 1.80 7.19
C ARG A 219 8.66 0.96 6.39
N GLY A 220 8.14 1.47 5.33
CA GLY A 220 7.18 0.80 4.46
C GLY A 220 6.99 1.56 3.15
N VAL A 221 6.56 0.85 2.13
CA VAL A 221 6.25 1.44 0.83
C VAL A 221 5.05 2.39 0.93
N ASP A 222 4.17 2.13 1.90
CA ASP A 222 2.94 2.86 2.19
C ASP A 222 3.11 3.97 3.24
N SER A 223 4.30 4.12 3.83
CA SER A 223 4.60 5.21 4.76
C SER A 223 5.02 6.47 4.00
N GLU A 224 4.69 7.64 4.56
CA GLU A 224 5.30 8.89 4.08
C GLU A 224 6.80 8.90 4.37
N PRO A 225 7.62 9.58 3.55
CA PRO A 225 9.04 9.76 3.84
C PRO A 225 9.23 10.45 5.18
N GLU A 226 10.12 9.88 6.00
CA GLU A 226 10.29 10.30 7.39
C GLU A 226 11.49 11.23 7.58
N PRO A 227 11.43 12.11 8.60
CA PRO A 227 12.60 12.85 9.04
C PRO A 227 13.62 11.90 9.69
N VAL A 228 14.75 11.64 9.02
CA VAL A 228 15.80 10.74 9.48
C VAL A 228 17.15 11.44 9.50
N VAL A 229 17.91 11.18 10.56
CA VAL A 229 19.31 11.60 10.73
C VAL A 229 20.18 10.35 10.69
N PHE A 230 21.11 10.29 9.75
CA PHE A 230 22.07 9.19 9.60
C PHE A 230 23.42 9.60 10.14
N VAL A 231 24.02 8.74 10.94
CA VAL A 231 25.34 8.90 11.52
C VAL A 231 26.20 7.66 11.27
N ASP A 232 27.51 7.85 11.15
CA ASP A 232 28.41 6.72 10.93
C ASP A 232 28.46 5.83 12.19
N PRO A 233 28.30 4.49 12.04
CA PRO A 233 28.34 3.56 13.17
C PRO A 233 29.62 3.63 14.00
N ARG A 234 30.75 3.89 13.35
CA ARG A 234 32.09 3.97 14.03
C ARG A 234 32.17 5.21 14.90
N GLU A 235 31.79 6.36 14.34
CA GLU A 235 31.81 7.63 15.06
C GLU A 235 30.83 7.61 16.23
N SER A 236 29.62 7.07 15.98
CA SER A 236 28.61 6.89 17.02
C SER A 236 29.10 6.03 18.16
N ARG A 237 29.80 4.92 17.88
CA ARG A 237 30.38 4.06 18.91
C ARG A 237 31.48 4.76 19.71
N SER A 238 32.32 5.53 19.06
CA SER A 238 33.33 6.34 19.71
C SER A 238 32.71 7.40 20.64
N ALA A 239 31.70 8.12 20.17
CA ALA A 239 30.98 9.13 20.93
C ALA A 239 30.29 8.54 22.17
N MET A 240 29.69 7.34 22.05
CA MET A 240 29.05 6.66 23.18
C MET A 240 30.00 6.31 24.30
N ARG A 241 31.21 5.89 23.98
CA ARG A 241 32.24 5.59 24.99
C ARG A 241 32.62 6.81 25.83
N THR A 242 32.56 8.00 25.28
CA THR A 242 32.96 9.26 25.91
C THR A 242 31.80 10.05 26.50
N SER A 243 30.56 9.78 26.10
CA SER A 243 29.37 10.49 26.57
C SER A 243 28.97 10.05 27.97
N PRO A 244 28.83 10.97 28.94
CA PRO A 244 28.34 10.65 30.28
C PRO A 244 26.93 9.99 30.27
N TYR A 245 26.13 10.31 29.30
CA TYR A 245 24.79 9.74 29.13
C TYR A 245 24.82 8.22 28.87
N TRP A 246 25.85 7.74 28.14
CA TRP A 246 26.00 6.35 27.73
C TRP A 246 26.98 5.53 28.59
N GLN A 247 27.56 6.12 29.64
CA GLN A 247 28.49 5.42 30.55
C GLN A 247 27.78 4.50 31.57
N SER A 248 26.44 4.47 31.60
CA SER A 248 25.69 3.52 32.43
C SER A 248 25.72 2.12 31.81
N ALA A 249 25.69 1.07 32.65
CA ALA A 249 25.62 -0.33 32.20
C ALA A 249 24.37 -0.63 31.29
N ASP A 250 23.40 0.27 31.28
CA ASP A 250 22.22 0.18 30.44
C ASP A 250 22.50 0.61 29.00
N ALA A 251 23.54 1.36 28.72
CA ALA A 251 23.92 1.78 27.38
C ALA A 251 24.36 0.59 26.51
N ASP A 252 25.17 -0.30 27.05
CA ASP A 252 25.55 -1.52 26.34
C ASP A 252 24.36 -2.46 26.16
N ARG A 253 23.46 -2.55 27.16
CA ARG A 253 22.19 -3.27 27.04
C ARG A 253 21.28 -2.66 26.00
N PHE A 254 21.18 -1.36 25.93
CA PHE A 254 20.38 -0.65 24.95
C PHE A 254 20.82 -0.97 23.52
N PHE A 255 22.12 -0.96 23.24
CA PHE A 255 22.69 -1.39 21.97
C PHE A 255 22.51 -2.89 21.68
N LEU A 256 22.62 -3.72 22.71
CA LEU A 256 22.40 -5.17 22.60
C LEU A 256 20.91 -5.51 22.44
N THR A 257 20.02 -4.68 23.00
CA THR A 257 18.55 -4.93 22.97
C THR A 257 17.89 -4.32 21.73
N LEU A 258 18.46 -3.27 21.16
CA LEU A 258 17.96 -2.65 19.92
C LEU A 258 18.53 -3.30 18.67
N GLY A 259 19.71 -3.89 18.75
CA GLY A 259 20.18 -4.81 17.73
C GLY A 259 19.48 -6.16 17.89
N THR A 260 18.74 -6.57 16.88
CA THR A 260 18.10 -7.89 16.75
C THR A 260 19.09 -9.06 16.83
N GLY A 261 20.32 -8.89 17.35
CA GLY A 261 21.38 -9.87 17.25
C GLY A 261 21.94 -10.03 15.83
N SER A 262 21.52 -9.18 14.90
CA SER A 262 21.93 -9.20 13.50
C SER A 262 22.44 -7.85 13.03
N VAL A 263 23.22 -7.87 11.97
CA VAL A 263 23.67 -6.70 11.20
C VAL A 263 23.16 -6.87 9.79
N ALA A 264 22.40 -5.91 9.28
CA ALA A 264 21.86 -5.96 7.93
C ALA A 264 22.88 -5.42 6.92
N PHE A 265 23.03 -6.09 5.80
CA PHE A 265 23.95 -5.75 4.73
C PHE A 265 23.20 -5.41 3.45
N ALA A 266 23.71 -4.45 2.69
CA ALA A 266 23.36 -4.23 1.30
C ALA A 266 24.61 -4.37 0.44
N VAL A 267 24.52 -5.26 -0.56
CA VAL A 267 25.63 -5.55 -1.49
C VAL A 267 25.14 -5.30 -2.89
N ARG A 268 25.65 -4.27 -3.54
CA ARG A 268 25.37 -4.01 -4.96
C ARG A 268 26.35 -4.79 -5.82
N THR A 269 25.83 -5.52 -6.77
CA THR A 269 26.59 -6.36 -7.72
C THR A 269 26.53 -5.79 -9.12
N ALA A 270 27.47 -6.21 -9.97
CA ALA A 270 27.49 -5.86 -11.39
C ALA A 270 26.43 -6.63 -12.22
N GLY A 271 25.84 -7.70 -11.65
CA GLY A 271 24.86 -8.56 -12.30
C GLY A 271 23.92 -9.20 -11.29
N ASP A 272 23.58 -10.48 -11.48
CA ASP A 272 22.68 -11.22 -10.58
C ASP A 272 23.14 -11.13 -9.11
N PRO A 273 22.35 -10.54 -8.22
CA PRO A 273 22.72 -10.41 -6.81
C PRO A 273 22.85 -11.75 -6.09
N LEU A 274 22.14 -12.79 -6.53
CA LEU A 274 22.22 -14.13 -5.93
C LEU A 274 23.52 -14.87 -6.26
N ALA A 275 24.29 -14.41 -7.25
CA ALA A 275 25.55 -15.04 -7.63
C ALA A 275 26.58 -15.15 -6.48
N ILE A 276 26.52 -14.22 -5.50
CA ILE A 276 27.43 -14.21 -4.34
C ILE A 276 26.86 -14.95 -3.10
N ALA A 277 25.64 -15.50 -3.18
CA ALA A 277 24.99 -16.10 -2.01
C ALA A 277 25.76 -17.30 -1.42
N ALA A 278 26.45 -18.07 -2.26
CA ALA A 278 27.28 -19.17 -1.81
C ALA A 278 28.53 -18.67 -1.06
N ASP A 279 29.11 -17.56 -1.51
CA ASP A 279 30.31 -16.97 -0.93
C ASP A 279 30.05 -16.42 0.47
N LEU A 280 28.84 -15.88 0.72
CA LEU A 280 28.47 -15.32 2.02
C LEU A 280 28.70 -16.31 3.17
N ARG A 281 28.24 -17.56 3.01
CA ARG A 281 28.38 -18.60 4.03
C ARG A 281 29.84 -19.01 4.22
N SER A 282 30.61 -18.99 3.15
CA SER A 282 32.04 -19.27 3.19
C SER A 282 32.81 -18.19 3.95
N ILE A 283 32.50 -16.92 3.65
CA ILE A 283 33.08 -15.75 4.31
C ILE A 283 32.72 -15.74 5.80
N ALA A 284 31.45 -15.98 6.15
CA ALA A 284 31.02 -16.04 7.54
C ALA A 284 31.85 -17.03 8.36
N ARG A 285 31.96 -18.27 7.86
CA ARG A 285 32.75 -19.33 8.53
C ARG A 285 34.27 -19.06 8.60
N GLN A 286 34.82 -18.28 7.66
CA GLN A 286 36.23 -17.85 7.72
C GLN A 286 36.50 -16.80 8.79
N ILE A 287 35.50 -15.96 9.10
CA ILE A 287 35.60 -14.92 10.12
C ILE A 287 35.34 -15.53 11.51
N ASP A 288 34.21 -16.17 11.68
CA ASP A 288 33.87 -16.92 12.88
C ASP A 288 32.83 -18.03 12.53
N PRO A 289 33.09 -19.31 12.89
CA PRO A 289 32.16 -20.40 12.65
C PRO A 289 30.79 -20.27 13.31
N GLN A 290 30.65 -19.40 14.30
CA GLN A 290 29.36 -19.14 14.99
C GLN A 290 28.49 -18.13 14.28
N LEU A 291 28.99 -17.44 13.25
CA LEU A 291 28.21 -16.50 12.47
C LEU A 291 27.22 -17.27 11.57
N ALA A 292 25.97 -16.78 11.54
CA ALA A 292 24.96 -17.30 10.62
C ALA A 292 24.52 -16.22 9.63
N ILE A 293 24.12 -16.65 8.45
CA ILE A 293 23.55 -15.76 7.43
C ILE A 293 22.06 -16.07 7.33
N ASP A 294 21.26 -15.04 7.45
CA ASP A 294 19.79 -15.11 7.35
C ASP A 294 19.25 -14.12 6.33
N GLN A 295 18.01 -14.32 5.88
CA GLN A 295 17.25 -13.42 5.01
C GLN A 295 17.98 -13.01 3.73
N VAL A 296 18.65 -13.95 3.08
CA VAL A 296 19.38 -13.69 1.81
C VAL A 296 18.37 -13.49 0.68
N LEU A 297 18.06 -12.25 0.35
CA LEU A 297 17.06 -11.89 -0.65
C LEU A 297 17.56 -10.77 -1.56
N PRO A 298 17.26 -10.79 -2.86
CA PRO A 298 17.35 -9.59 -3.67
C PRO A 298 16.51 -8.46 -3.06
N MET A 299 16.99 -7.24 -3.10
CA MET A 299 16.25 -6.09 -2.56
C MET A 299 14.91 -5.87 -3.29
N GLU A 300 14.83 -6.25 -4.56
CA GLU A 300 13.58 -6.26 -5.33
C GLU A 300 12.53 -7.19 -4.70
N ASP A 301 12.92 -8.34 -4.17
CA ASP A 301 12.03 -9.28 -3.48
C ASP A 301 11.60 -8.74 -2.10
N VAL A 302 12.49 -8.00 -1.42
CA VAL A 302 12.14 -7.29 -0.17
C VAL A 302 11.05 -6.27 -0.45
N VAL A 303 11.19 -5.46 -1.50
CA VAL A 303 10.18 -4.49 -1.95
C VAL A 303 8.88 -5.20 -2.37
N ALA A 304 8.98 -6.29 -3.13
CA ALA A 304 7.82 -7.08 -3.55
C ALA A 304 7.05 -7.64 -2.34
N THR A 305 7.77 -8.10 -1.32
CA THR A 305 7.16 -8.62 -0.08
C THR A 305 6.45 -7.50 0.70
N ALA A 306 7.05 -6.31 0.78
CA ALA A 306 6.44 -5.15 1.43
C ALA A 306 5.13 -4.71 0.76
N THR A 307 4.98 -4.93 -0.56
CA THR A 307 3.76 -4.64 -1.32
C THR A 307 2.74 -5.79 -1.37
N MET A 308 3.06 -6.95 -0.81
CA MET A 308 2.23 -8.15 -0.92
C MET A 308 0.84 -7.99 -0.29
N ARG A 309 0.75 -7.39 0.91
CA ARG A 309 -0.53 -7.17 1.59
C ARG A 309 -1.50 -6.27 0.78
N PRO A 310 -1.11 -5.07 0.34
CA PRO A 310 -1.96 -4.22 -0.51
C PRO A 310 -2.40 -4.93 -1.79
N ARG A 311 -1.49 -5.65 -2.45
CA ARG A 311 -1.79 -6.45 -3.64
C ARG A 311 -2.85 -7.52 -3.39
N PHE A 312 -2.73 -8.25 -2.28
CA PHE A 312 -3.69 -9.28 -1.91
C PHE A 312 -5.08 -8.70 -1.68
N PHE A 313 -5.20 -7.62 -0.92
CA PHE A 313 -6.49 -6.97 -0.68
C PHE A 313 -7.11 -6.38 -1.95
N ALA A 314 -6.31 -5.75 -2.81
CA ALA A 314 -6.78 -5.24 -4.10
C ALA A 314 -7.30 -6.37 -4.99
N ALA A 315 -6.60 -7.50 -5.09
CA ALA A 315 -7.02 -8.66 -5.85
C ALA A 315 -8.30 -9.29 -5.27
N LEU A 316 -8.37 -9.48 -3.96
CA LEU A 316 -9.52 -10.05 -3.26
C LEU A 316 -10.80 -9.22 -3.49
N LEU A 317 -10.71 -7.91 -3.30
CA LEU A 317 -11.83 -7.00 -3.56
C LEU A 317 -12.18 -6.92 -5.04
N GLY A 318 -11.19 -7.01 -5.93
CA GLY A 318 -11.43 -7.09 -7.37
C GLY A 318 -12.28 -8.31 -7.74
N VAL A 319 -11.96 -9.49 -7.19
CA VAL A 319 -12.76 -10.72 -7.39
C VAL A 319 -14.15 -10.56 -6.81
N PHE A 320 -14.31 -10.05 -5.59
CA PHE A 320 -15.63 -9.82 -5.00
C PHE A 320 -16.43 -8.78 -5.79
N GLY A 321 -15.81 -7.73 -6.29
CA GLY A 321 -16.43 -6.75 -7.16
C GLY A 321 -16.93 -7.37 -8.47
N ALA A 322 -16.13 -8.22 -9.10
CA ALA A 322 -16.53 -8.92 -10.32
C ALA A 322 -17.72 -9.88 -10.10
N VAL A 323 -17.69 -10.63 -8.99
CA VAL A 323 -18.82 -11.52 -8.60
C VAL A 323 -20.08 -10.71 -8.32
N ALA A 324 -19.97 -9.62 -7.56
CA ALA A 324 -21.09 -8.74 -7.24
C ALA A 324 -21.68 -8.09 -8.51
N ALA A 325 -20.83 -7.63 -9.44
CA ALA A 325 -21.27 -7.11 -10.74
C ALA A 325 -22.01 -8.18 -11.55
N SER A 326 -21.51 -9.41 -11.58
CA SER A 326 -22.15 -10.52 -12.28
C SER A 326 -23.55 -10.82 -11.71
N ILE A 327 -23.67 -10.86 -10.38
CA ILE A 327 -24.96 -11.05 -9.69
C ILE A 327 -25.91 -9.88 -10.01
N ALA A 328 -25.41 -8.65 -10.05
CA ALA A 328 -26.21 -7.48 -10.39
C ALA A 328 -26.73 -7.53 -11.83
N VAL A 329 -25.89 -7.95 -12.79
CA VAL A 329 -26.29 -8.18 -14.20
C VAL A 329 -27.44 -9.19 -14.29
N VAL A 330 -27.30 -10.34 -13.63
CA VAL A 330 -28.33 -11.37 -13.58
C VAL A 330 -29.61 -10.85 -12.91
N GLY A 331 -29.47 -10.06 -11.85
CA GLY A 331 -30.61 -9.42 -11.16
C GLY A 331 -31.39 -8.46 -12.06
N ILE A 332 -30.70 -7.56 -12.76
CA ILE A 332 -31.31 -6.61 -13.71
C ILE A 332 -32.01 -7.38 -14.83
N TYR A 333 -31.29 -8.34 -15.47
CA TYR A 333 -31.82 -9.14 -16.53
C TYR A 333 -33.09 -9.90 -16.10
N GLY A 334 -33.04 -10.60 -14.96
CA GLY A 334 -34.14 -11.39 -14.43
C GLY A 334 -35.40 -10.56 -14.16
N VAL A 335 -35.25 -9.39 -13.50
CA VAL A 335 -36.40 -8.50 -13.24
C VAL A 335 -36.99 -7.94 -14.53
N LEU A 336 -36.13 -7.47 -15.45
CA LEU A 336 -36.61 -6.92 -16.72
C LEU A 336 -37.27 -7.99 -17.60
N ALA A 337 -36.70 -9.19 -17.69
CA ALA A 337 -37.29 -10.33 -18.42
C ALA A 337 -38.67 -10.70 -17.84
N TYR A 338 -38.79 -10.74 -16.51
CA TYR A 338 -40.07 -10.99 -15.85
C TYR A 338 -41.11 -9.89 -16.11
N VAL A 339 -40.72 -8.62 -16.06
CA VAL A 339 -41.62 -7.49 -16.36
C VAL A 339 -42.11 -7.55 -17.84
N VAL A 340 -41.20 -7.84 -18.78
CA VAL A 340 -41.51 -8.00 -20.19
C VAL A 340 -42.50 -9.16 -20.39
N ALA A 341 -42.20 -10.33 -19.83
CA ALA A 341 -43.07 -11.52 -19.94
C ALA A 341 -44.49 -11.26 -19.42
N ARG A 342 -44.63 -10.50 -18.31
CA ARG A 342 -45.96 -10.17 -17.76
C ARG A 342 -46.73 -9.13 -18.56
N ARG A 343 -46.05 -8.29 -19.32
CA ARG A 343 -46.67 -7.26 -20.14
C ARG A 343 -46.77 -7.64 -21.60
N THR A 344 -46.50 -8.92 -21.92
CA THR A 344 -46.51 -9.38 -23.30
C THR A 344 -47.85 -9.11 -24.02
N LYS A 345 -49.01 -9.36 -23.35
CA LYS A 345 -50.32 -9.03 -23.88
C LYS A 345 -50.51 -7.52 -24.09
N GLU A 346 -50.15 -6.69 -23.10
CA GLU A 346 -50.23 -5.23 -23.21
C GLU A 346 -49.35 -4.69 -24.34
N ILE A 347 -48.14 -5.21 -24.47
CA ILE A 347 -47.19 -4.86 -25.53
C ILE A 347 -47.74 -5.31 -26.90
N GLY A 348 -48.28 -6.53 -26.99
CA GLY A 348 -48.88 -7.05 -28.20
C GLY A 348 -50.06 -6.21 -28.69
N VAL A 349 -50.98 -5.83 -27.79
CA VAL A 349 -52.11 -4.94 -28.10
C VAL A 349 -51.64 -3.58 -28.60
N ARG A 350 -50.67 -2.98 -27.91
CA ARG A 350 -50.13 -1.68 -28.36
C ARG A 350 -49.43 -1.75 -29.71
N MET A 351 -48.73 -2.84 -30.00
CA MET A 351 -48.10 -3.06 -31.30
C MET A 351 -49.13 -3.31 -32.39
N ALA A 352 -50.22 -4.06 -32.11
CA ALA A 352 -51.32 -4.24 -33.01
C ALA A 352 -52.06 -2.91 -33.32
N LEU A 353 -52.09 -1.99 -32.38
CA LEU A 353 -52.64 -0.63 -32.53
C LEU A 353 -51.66 0.38 -33.17
N GLY A 354 -50.51 -0.10 -33.72
CA GLY A 354 -49.56 0.74 -34.44
C GLY A 354 -48.45 1.35 -33.62
N ALA A 355 -48.23 0.94 -32.37
CA ALA A 355 -47.10 1.41 -31.59
C ALA A 355 -45.73 0.95 -32.17
N GLN A 356 -44.83 1.88 -32.37
CA GLN A 356 -43.51 1.58 -32.92
C GLN A 356 -42.69 0.74 -31.91
N ARG A 357 -41.88 -0.21 -32.40
CA ARG A 357 -40.94 -1.02 -31.60
C ARG A 357 -40.03 -0.17 -30.71
N ARG A 358 -39.64 1.03 -31.19
CA ARG A 358 -38.82 1.99 -30.45
C ARG A 358 -39.51 2.48 -29.17
N ASN A 359 -40.85 2.61 -29.17
CA ASN A 359 -41.57 3.08 -27.98
C ASN A 359 -41.62 1.99 -26.90
N VAL A 360 -41.74 0.72 -27.27
CA VAL A 360 -41.66 -0.42 -26.35
C VAL A 360 -40.25 -0.54 -25.78
N LEU A 361 -39.25 -0.45 -26.64
CA LEU A 361 -37.83 -0.46 -26.23
C LEU A 361 -37.54 0.64 -25.20
N LYS A 362 -37.96 1.89 -25.49
CA LYS A 362 -37.78 3.04 -24.60
C LYS A 362 -38.47 2.85 -23.24
N LEU A 363 -39.65 2.21 -23.22
CA LEU A 363 -40.37 1.95 -21.97
C LEU A 363 -39.60 0.98 -21.06
N VAL A 364 -39.12 -0.14 -21.64
CA VAL A 364 -38.34 -1.17 -20.88
C VAL A 364 -37.00 -0.62 -20.42
N LEU A 365 -36.27 0.07 -21.30
CA LEU A 365 -35.00 0.69 -20.97
C LEU A 365 -35.16 1.75 -19.88
N ARG A 366 -36.20 2.59 -19.92
CA ARG A 366 -36.47 3.60 -18.87
C ARG A 366 -36.67 2.93 -17.50
N GLN A 367 -37.37 1.81 -17.46
CA GLN A 367 -37.58 1.10 -16.21
C GLN A 367 -36.30 0.49 -15.66
N GLY A 368 -35.46 -0.10 -16.51
CA GLY A 368 -34.14 -0.60 -16.15
C GLY A 368 -33.24 0.55 -15.65
N ALA A 369 -33.22 1.66 -16.40
CA ALA A 369 -32.43 2.85 -16.03
C ALA A 369 -32.85 3.44 -14.68
N THR A 370 -34.16 3.48 -14.36
CA THR A 370 -34.61 3.99 -13.06
C THR A 370 -34.14 3.10 -11.89
N MET A 371 -34.25 1.77 -12.05
CA MET A 371 -33.77 0.84 -11.01
C MET A 371 -32.24 0.94 -10.83
N THR A 372 -31.52 1.03 -11.95
CA THR A 372 -30.07 1.21 -11.93
C THR A 372 -29.69 2.52 -11.26
N ALA A 373 -30.37 3.62 -11.58
CA ALA A 373 -30.08 4.93 -10.98
C ALA A 373 -30.33 4.95 -9.46
N ILE A 374 -31.40 4.32 -8.99
CA ILE A 374 -31.70 4.22 -7.55
C ILE A 374 -30.66 3.33 -6.86
N GLY A 375 -30.36 2.15 -7.42
CA GLY A 375 -29.37 1.23 -6.83
C GLY A 375 -27.96 1.81 -6.85
N PHE A 376 -27.56 2.46 -7.95
CA PHE A 376 -26.29 3.15 -8.06
C PHE A 376 -26.19 4.32 -7.07
N GLY A 377 -27.23 5.16 -6.98
CA GLY A 377 -27.22 6.27 -6.01
C GLY A 377 -27.13 5.80 -4.56
N ALA A 378 -27.89 4.77 -4.18
CA ALA A 378 -27.78 4.17 -2.85
C ALA A 378 -26.40 3.55 -2.61
N GLY A 379 -25.85 2.85 -3.61
CA GLY A 379 -24.50 2.27 -3.55
C GLY A 379 -23.41 3.34 -3.45
N LEU A 380 -23.56 4.44 -4.17
CA LEU A 380 -22.64 5.58 -4.10
C LEU A 380 -22.60 6.20 -2.69
N LEU A 381 -23.77 6.46 -2.11
CA LEU A 381 -23.88 6.97 -0.74
C LEU A 381 -23.25 6.00 0.26
N GLY A 382 -23.54 4.71 0.11
CA GLY A 382 -22.94 3.68 0.94
C GLY A 382 -21.43 3.57 0.76
N ALA A 383 -20.92 3.71 -0.47
CA ALA A 383 -19.48 3.74 -0.75
C ALA A 383 -18.80 4.92 -0.09
N VAL A 384 -19.36 6.13 -0.16
CA VAL A 384 -18.84 7.32 0.52
C VAL A 384 -18.76 7.11 2.03
N ALA A 385 -19.79 6.50 2.64
CA ALA A 385 -19.77 6.18 4.06
C ALA A 385 -18.69 5.12 4.40
N LEU A 386 -18.57 4.07 3.58
CA LEU A 386 -17.60 2.99 3.77
C LEU A 386 -16.16 3.48 3.56
N THR A 387 -15.93 4.38 2.61
CA THR A 387 -14.59 4.88 2.27
C THR A 387 -13.91 5.57 3.45
N ARG A 388 -14.68 6.19 4.34
CA ARG A 388 -14.16 6.77 5.58
C ARG A 388 -13.52 5.72 6.50
N TYR A 389 -14.04 4.50 6.50
CA TYR A 389 -13.44 3.38 7.26
C TYR A 389 -12.25 2.75 6.53
N LEU A 390 -12.17 2.91 5.21
CA LEU A 390 -11.07 2.40 4.39
C LEU A 390 -9.92 3.41 4.25
N GLU A 391 -10.03 4.60 4.82
CA GLU A 391 -9.05 5.69 4.69
C GLU A 391 -7.63 5.23 5.07
N SER A 392 -7.51 4.47 6.15
CA SER A 392 -6.23 3.89 6.61
C SER A 392 -5.63 2.83 5.67
N LEU A 393 -6.40 2.34 4.70
CA LEU A 393 -5.97 1.37 3.69
C LEU A 393 -5.70 2.01 2.33
N LEU A 394 -5.98 3.32 2.17
CA LEU A 394 -5.83 4.05 0.93
C LEU A 394 -4.52 4.84 0.95
N PHE A 395 -3.58 4.44 0.11
CA PHE A 395 -2.32 5.16 -0.06
C PHE A 395 -2.42 6.19 -1.19
N GLY A 396 -2.01 7.43 -0.90
CA GLY A 396 -1.93 8.51 -1.90
C GLY A 396 -3.25 8.86 -2.61
N LEU A 397 -4.39 8.49 -2.01
CA LEU A 397 -5.73 8.77 -2.52
C LEU A 397 -6.60 9.46 -1.48
N ALA A 398 -7.28 10.52 -1.91
CA ALA A 398 -8.37 11.05 -1.11
C ALA A 398 -9.53 10.04 -1.06
N PRO A 399 -10.28 9.95 0.05
CA PRO A 399 -11.46 9.08 0.16
C PRO A 399 -12.48 9.27 -0.97
N LEU A 400 -12.53 10.45 -1.56
CA LEU A 400 -13.37 10.83 -2.70
C LEU A 400 -12.52 11.04 -3.95
N ASP A 401 -11.84 9.99 -4.43
CA ASP A 401 -11.09 10.05 -5.69
C ASP A 401 -12.05 10.10 -6.88
N VAL A 402 -12.35 11.30 -7.36
CA VAL A 402 -13.32 11.56 -8.46
C VAL A 402 -13.06 10.72 -9.70
N PRO A 403 -11.80 10.55 -10.19
CA PRO A 403 -11.53 9.68 -11.34
C PRO A 403 -11.97 8.24 -11.14
N THR A 404 -11.69 7.64 -10.00
CA THR A 404 -12.08 6.25 -9.68
C THR A 404 -13.60 6.12 -9.60
N TYR A 405 -14.28 7.04 -8.92
CA TYR A 405 -15.75 7.04 -8.87
C TYR A 405 -16.38 7.19 -10.26
N ALA A 406 -15.85 8.09 -11.10
CA ALA A 406 -16.34 8.30 -12.46
C ALA A 406 -16.10 7.06 -13.36
N ALA A 407 -14.94 6.43 -13.26
CA ALA A 407 -14.62 5.22 -14.03
C ALA A 407 -15.55 4.05 -13.66
N VAL A 408 -15.77 3.83 -12.35
CA VAL A 408 -16.71 2.80 -11.86
C VAL A 408 -18.13 3.12 -12.29
N ALA A 409 -18.57 4.37 -12.20
CA ALA A 409 -19.90 4.81 -12.64
C ALA A 409 -20.10 4.55 -14.14
N ALA A 410 -19.14 4.91 -14.97
CA ALA A 410 -19.20 4.68 -16.42
C ALA A 410 -19.22 3.19 -16.75
N GLY A 411 -18.35 2.39 -16.13
CA GLY A 411 -18.31 0.94 -16.30
C GLY A 411 -19.62 0.28 -15.88
N PHE A 412 -20.15 0.68 -14.72
CA PHE A 412 -21.42 0.16 -14.22
C PHE A 412 -22.60 0.55 -15.11
N ALA A 413 -22.68 1.78 -15.60
CA ALA A 413 -23.70 2.24 -16.54
C ALA A 413 -23.65 1.43 -17.85
N ALA A 414 -22.46 1.18 -18.39
CA ALA A 414 -22.28 0.36 -19.60
C ALA A 414 -22.80 -1.08 -19.38
N VAL A 415 -22.43 -1.71 -18.27
CA VAL A 415 -22.87 -3.06 -17.91
C VAL A 415 -24.39 -3.11 -17.72
N ALA A 416 -24.99 -2.13 -17.03
CA ALA A 416 -26.42 -2.04 -16.81
C ALA A 416 -27.21 -1.85 -18.13
N LEU A 417 -26.68 -1.02 -19.04
CA LEU A 417 -27.28 -0.83 -20.38
C LEU A 417 -27.24 -2.12 -21.16
N LEU A 418 -26.12 -2.85 -21.18
CA LEU A 418 -25.99 -4.14 -21.86
C LEU A 418 -26.96 -5.18 -21.28
N ALA A 419 -27.04 -5.29 -19.96
CA ALA A 419 -27.93 -6.19 -19.25
C ALA A 419 -29.43 -5.89 -19.55
N SER A 420 -29.76 -4.61 -19.73
CA SER A 420 -31.11 -4.15 -20.03
C SER A 420 -31.47 -4.29 -21.51
N TYR A 421 -30.49 -4.23 -22.39
CA TYR A 421 -30.71 -4.25 -23.84
C TYR A 421 -31.25 -5.59 -24.33
N LEU A 422 -30.73 -6.72 -23.83
CA LEU A 422 -31.16 -8.07 -24.25
C LEU A 422 -32.64 -8.35 -23.99
N PRO A 423 -33.20 -8.13 -22.76
CA PRO A 423 -34.63 -8.30 -22.53
C PRO A 423 -35.48 -7.30 -23.33
N ALA A 424 -35.01 -6.07 -23.46
CA ALA A 424 -35.71 -5.03 -24.21
C ALA A 424 -35.77 -5.35 -25.70
N ARG A 425 -34.70 -5.88 -26.30
CA ARG A 425 -34.71 -6.39 -27.70
C ARG A 425 -35.65 -7.56 -27.86
N ARG A 426 -35.69 -8.52 -26.93
CA ARG A 426 -36.66 -9.64 -26.98
C ARG A 426 -38.09 -9.15 -26.94
N ALA A 427 -38.41 -8.12 -26.16
CA ALA A 427 -39.74 -7.50 -26.11
C ALA A 427 -40.19 -6.93 -27.47
N THR A 428 -39.29 -6.45 -28.30
CA THR A 428 -39.63 -5.90 -29.65
C THR A 428 -39.78 -6.96 -30.72
N LEU A 429 -39.41 -8.22 -30.45
CA LEU A 429 -39.53 -9.35 -31.38
C LEU A 429 -40.81 -10.19 -31.13
N ILE A 430 -41.65 -9.78 -30.19
CA ILE A 430 -42.90 -10.46 -29.90
C ILE A 430 -43.88 -10.28 -31.12
N ASP A 431 -44.32 -11.39 -31.68
CA ASP A 431 -45.34 -11.36 -32.72
C ASP A 431 -46.71 -11.01 -32.13
N PRO A 432 -47.37 -9.91 -32.60
CA PRO A 432 -48.67 -9.46 -32.09
C PRO A 432 -49.76 -10.55 -32.21
N LEU A 433 -49.71 -11.40 -33.26
CA LEU A 433 -50.68 -12.48 -33.48
C LEU A 433 -50.52 -13.62 -32.46
N SER A 434 -49.30 -13.96 -32.11
CA SER A 434 -49.02 -15.01 -31.12
C SER A 434 -49.33 -14.54 -29.68
N ALA A 435 -49.17 -13.22 -29.38
CA ALA A 435 -49.49 -12.63 -28.08
C ALA A 435 -51.01 -12.62 -27.77
N LEU A 436 -51.86 -12.62 -28.79
CA LEU A 436 -53.33 -12.63 -28.67
C LEU A 436 -53.91 -14.06 -28.66
N ARG A 437 -53.16 -15.08 -29.09
CA ARG A 437 -53.61 -16.48 -29.28
C ARG A 437 -53.42 -17.38 -28.05
N HIS A 438 -52.63 -16.96 -27.05
CA HIS A 438 -52.46 -17.70 -25.79
C HIS A 438 -53.56 -17.31 -24.79
N GLU A 439 -54.64 -18.09 -24.80
CA GLU A 439 -55.55 -18.22 -23.67
C GLU A 439 -54.94 -19.07 -22.56
#